data_0d246b3e883abac245b090420b4c1749
#
_entry.id   0d246b3e883abac245b090420b4c1749
#
_cell.length_a   1.000
_cell.length_b   1.000
_cell.length_c   1.000
_cell.angle_alpha   90.00
_cell.angle_beta   90.00
_cell.angle_gamma   90.00
#
_symmetry.space_group_name_H-M   'P 1'
#
loop_
_entity.id
_entity.type
_entity.pdbx_description
1 polymer ?
#
loop_
_entity_poly.entity_id
_entity_poly.type
_entity_poly.pdbx_seq_one_letter_code
_entity_poly.pdbx_strand_id
1 'polypeptide(L)'
;MVKYIKGDILNVTEGIIVQQVNCKGVMGAGLAKQIRDKWPSVYNRYLDKVYYSPKNEDLLGTAVWNKVDTNLFVASIFGQYDYGHGTKFTIYPALFKGLDYVFGMAEIDQIPVYIPKGLGCGLAGGNWDFVEAYIKDLDCMFKNELNITIVEKEMQ
;
A
#
# COMPACT_ATOMS: atom_id res chain seq x y z
N MET A 1 -16.74 -0.96 -8.91
CA MET A 1 -16.38 0.43 -9.31
C MET A 1 -15.58 1.09 -8.20
N VAL A 2 -14.51 1.79 -8.55
CA VAL A 2 -13.66 2.49 -7.58
C VAL A 2 -14.41 3.69 -7.01
N LYS A 3 -14.42 3.81 -5.68
CA LYS A 3 -15.02 4.93 -4.94
C LYS A 3 -13.94 5.89 -4.47
N TYR A 4 -14.34 7.13 -4.23
CA TYR A 4 -13.43 8.19 -3.75
C TYR A 4 -14.06 8.85 -2.54
N ILE A 5 -13.28 8.97 -1.46
CA ILE A 5 -13.69 9.70 -0.25
C ILE A 5 -12.59 10.66 0.20
N LYS A 6 -12.97 11.68 0.94
CA LYS A 6 -12.03 12.55 1.66
C LYS A 6 -12.05 12.19 3.14
N GLY A 7 -10.87 12.14 3.75
CA GLY A 7 -10.74 11.80 5.16
C GLY A 7 -9.35 11.34 5.50
N ASP A 8 -9.22 10.67 6.63
CA ASP A 8 -7.96 10.08 7.09
C ASP A 8 -8.04 8.56 6.96
N ILE A 9 -7.19 7.97 6.13
CA ILE A 9 -7.14 6.52 5.93
C ILE A 9 -6.85 5.77 7.25
N LEU A 10 -6.19 6.43 8.20
CA LEU A 10 -5.91 5.85 9.52
C LEU A 10 -7.17 5.67 10.37
N ASN A 11 -8.28 6.31 10.01
CA ASN A 11 -9.57 6.14 10.68
C ASN A 11 -10.40 4.97 10.16
N VAL A 12 -9.92 4.27 9.15
CA VAL A 12 -10.56 3.04 8.66
C VAL A 12 -10.51 1.98 9.77
N THR A 13 -11.64 1.35 10.04
CA THR A 13 -11.76 0.37 11.14
C THR A 13 -11.97 -1.06 10.65
N GLU A 14 -12.27 -1.25 9.38
CA GLU A 14 -12.52 -2.56 8.80
C GLU A 14 -12.07 -2.58 7.34
N GLY A 15 -11.34 -3.61 6.96
CA GLY A 15 -10.86 -3.80 5.60
C GLY A 15 -9.34 -3.88 5.53
N ILE A 16 -8.79 -3.52 4.37
CA ILE A 16 -7.36 -3.56 4.09
C ILE A 16 -6.89 -2.13 3.77
N ILE A 17 -5.95 -1.62 4.55
CA ILE A 17 -5.24 -0.38 4.24
C ILE A 17 -3.99 -0.74 3.47
N VAL A 18 -3.79 -0.14 2.29
CA VAL A 18 -2.62 -0.39 1.44
C VAL A 18 -1.61 0.73 1.61
N GLN A 19 -0.34 0.36 1.74
CA GLN A 19 0.77 1.32 1.68
C GLN A 19 1.92 0.77 0.85
N GLN A 20 2.81 1.65 0.37
CA GLN A 20 4.06 1.26 -0.27
C GLN A 20 5.22 1.42 0.71
N VAL A 21 6.13 0.45 0.71
CA VAL A 21 7.35 0.48 1.51
C VAL A 21 8.59 0.22 0.65
N ASN A 22 9.77 0.62 1.17
CA ASN A 22 11.05 0.36 0.55
C ASN A 22 11.67 -0.95 1.05
N CYS A 23 12.74 -1.39 0.41
CA CYS A 23 13.46 -2.62 0.77
C CYS A 23 14.62 -2.37 1.75
N LYS A 24 14.70 -1.18 2.36
CA LYS A 24 15.80 -0.76 3.25
C LYS A 24 15.46 -0.79 4.74
N GLY A 25 14.21 -1.08 5.09
CA GLY A 25 13.81 -1.15 6.50
C GLY A 25 13.45 0.21 7.11
N VAL A 26 13.10 1.22 6.30
CA VAL A 26 12.83 2.58 6.78
C VAL A 26 11.37 2.97 6.54
N MET A 27 10.66 3.29 7.62
CA MET A 27 9.32 3.88 7.61
C MET A 27 9.36 5.22 8.37
N GLY A 28 10.14 6.17 7.85
CA GLY A 28 10.50 7.38 8.57
C GLY A 28 9.77 8.65 8.16
N ALA A 29 8.88 8.60 7.17
CA ALA A 29 8.21 9.80 6.66
C ALA A 29 6.82 9.47 6.11
N GLY A 30 5.98 10.51 5.97
CA GLY A 30 4.66 10.43 5.33
C GLY A 30 3.72 9.44 6.00
N LEU A 31 2.89 8.80 5.18
CA LEU A 31 1.90 7.81 5.65
C LEU A 31 2.56 6.64 6.37
N ALA A 32 3.70 6.15 5.87
CA ALA A 32 4.40 5.02 6.49
C ALA A 32 4.77 5.33 7.94
N LYS A 33 5.27 6.53 8.23
CA LYS A 33 5.57 6.95 9.59
C LYS A 33 4.31 6.98 10.46
N GLN A 34 3.20 7.51 9.95
CA GLN A 34 1.93 7.56 10.67
C GLN A 34 1.41 6.15 10.98
N ILE A 35 1.52 5.22 10.05
CA ILE A 35 1.15 3.82 10.23
C ILE A 35 2.04 3.17 11.30
N ARG A 36 3.34 3.39 11.23
CA ARG A 36 4.28 2.90 12.23
C ARG A 36 3.94 3.41 13.63
N ASP A 37 3.61 4.70 13.75
CA ASP A 37 3.29 5.31 15.04
C ASP A 37 1.98 4.75 15.60
N LYS A 38 0.98 4.53 14.76
CA LYS A 38 -0.33 4.00 15.19
C LYS A 38 -0.29 2.49 15.45
N TRP A 39 0.39 1.74 14.59
CA TRP A 39 0.48 0.28 14.67
C TRP A 39 1.93 -0.18 14.60
N PRO A 40 2.68 -0.13 15.72
CA PRO A 40 4.09 -0.53 15.73
C PRO A 40 4.36 -1.94 15.21
N SER A 41 3.38 -2.86 15.35
CA SER A 41 3.49 -4.23 14.84
C SER A 41 3.68 -4.28 13.32
N VAL A 42 3.13 -3.31 12.59
CA VAL A 42 3.32 -3.21 11.12
C VAL A 42 4.79 -3.00 10.80
N TYR A 43 5.42 -2.07 11.52
CA TYR A 43 6.83 -1.77 11.34
C TYR A 43 7.72 -2.97 11.72
N ASN A 44 7.43 -3.60 12.85
CA ASN A 44 8.22 -4.74 13.32
C ASN A 44 8.18 -5.90 12.34
N ARG A 45 7.01 -6.21 11.81
CA ARG A 45 6.86 -7.30 10.84
C ARG A 45 7.53 -6.97 9.50
N TYR A 46 7.45 -5.73 9.06
CA TYR A 46 8.16 -5.23 7.90
C TYR A 46 9.69 -5.36 8.08
N LEU A 47 10.22 -4.95 9.23
CA LEU A 47 11.65 -5.09 9.53
C LEU A 47 12.10 -6.55 9.50
N ASP A 48 11.30 -7.47 10.04
CA ASP A 48 11.63 -8.89 10.00
C ASP A 48 11.75 -9.40 8.56
N LYS A 49 10.84 -8.99 7.69
CA LYS A 49 10.90 -9.35 6.27
C LYS A 49 12.20 -8.87 5.61
N VAL A 50 12.57 -7.62 5.86
CA VAL A 50 13.81 -7.05 5.30
C VAL A 50 15.04 -7.74 5.89
N TYR A 51 15.07 -7.94 7.20
CA TYR A 51 16.21 -8.52 7.90
C TYR A 51 16.47 -9.98 7.48
N TYR A 52 15.42 -10.78 7.38
CA TYR A 52 15.57 -12.20 7.06
C TYR A 52 15.58 -12.50 5.55
N SER A 53 15.45 -11.50 4.70
CA SER A 53 15.55 -11.70 3.25
C SER A 53 17.02 -11.89 2.87
N PRO A 54 17.38 -13.00 2.19
CA PRO A 54 18.75 -13.21 1.72
C PRO A 54 19.19 -12.14 0.72
N LYS A 55 18.25 -11.61 -0.06
CA LYS A 55 18.50 -10.60 -1.07
C LYS A 55 17.29 -9.64 -1.11
N ASN A 56 17.51 -8.40 -0.68
CA ASN A 56 16.41 -7.45 -0.50
C ASN A 56 15.67 -7.11 -1.80
N GLU A 57 16.34 -7.15 -2.94
CA GLU A 57 15.69 -6.91 -4.23
C GLU A 57 14.59 -7.94 -4.53
N ASP A 58 14.69 -9.14 -3.98
CA ASP A 58 13.67 -10.19 -4.19
C ASP A 58 12.36 -9.88 -3.47
N LEU A 59 12.35 -8.91 -2.55
CA LEU A 59 11.13 -8.44 -1.91
C LEU A 59 10.24 -7.62 -2.85
N LEU A 60 10.81 -6.99 -3.89
CA LEU A 60 10.06 -6.15 -4.82
C LEU A 60 8.87 -6.91 -5.42
N GLY A 61 7.70 -6.29 -5.34
CA GLY A 61 6.45 -6.87 -5.84
C GLY A 61 5.74 -7.77 -4.83
N THR A 62 6.33 -8.02 -3.67
CA THR A 62 5.67 -8.76 -2.58
C THR A 62 5.00 -7.79 -1.61
N ALA A 63 4.17 -8.31 -0.72
CA ALA A 63 3.50 -7.53 0.32
C ALA A 63 3.67 -8.17 1.68
N VAL A 64 3.80 -7.34 2.71
CA VAL A 64 3.74 -7.78 4.11
C VAL A 64 2.32 -7.55 4.60
N TRP A 65 1.71 -8.60 5.08
CA TRP A 65 0.34 -8.62 5.54
C TRP A 65 0.31 -8.60 7.06
N ASN A 66 -0.40 -7.63 7.65
CA ASN A 66 -0.46 -7.51 9.10
C ASN A 66 -1.87 -7.22 9.58
N LYS A 67 -2.40 -8.09 10.44
CA LYS A 67 -3.70 -7.86 11.08
C LYS A 67 -3.49 -6.98 12.30
N VAL A 68 -4.06 -5.77 12.27
CA VAL A 68 -3.87 -4.76 13.32
C VAL A 68 -5.05 -4.62 14.27
N ASP A 69 -6.22 -5.15 13.87
CA ASP A 69 -7.44 -5.20 14.69
C ASP A 69 -8.28 -6.38 14.20
N THR A 70 -9.44 -6.60 14.83
CA THR A 70 -10.31 -7.76 14.58
C THR A 70 -10.63 -7.94 13.10
N ASN A 71 -10.96 -6.84 12.38
CA ASN A 71 -11.32 -6.88 10.96
C ASN A 71 -10.49 -5.90 10.13
N LEU A 72 -9.32 -5.50 10.60
CA LEU A 72 -8.48 -4.51 9.94
C LEU A 72 -7.09 -5.06 9.65
N PHE A 73 -6.68 -4.94 8.39
CA PHE A 73 -5.37 -5.37 7.91
C PHE A 73 -4.62 -4.20 7.30
N VAL A 74 -3.30 -4.23 7.41
CA VAL A 74 -2.42 -3.34 6.65
C VAL A 74 -1.60 -4.21 5.71
N ALA A 75 -1.66 -3.90 4.42
CA ALA A 75 -0.86 -4.54 3.38
C ALA A 75 0.23 -3.56 2.93
N SER A 76 1.47 -3.90 3.22
CA SER A 76 2.64 -3.08 2.89
C SER A 76 3.33 -3.66 1.67
N ILE A 77 3.24 -2.97 0.53
CA ILE A 77 3.76 -3.43 -0.76
C ILE A 77 5.19 -2.91 -0.95
N PHE A 78 6.11 -3.80 -1.23
CA PHE A 78 7.48 -3.43 -1.62
C PHE A 78 7.47 -2.92 -3.06
N GLY A 79 7.08 -1.66 -3.24
CA GLY A 79 6.97 -1.00 -4.54
C GLY A 79 8.16 -0.12 -4.90
N GLN A 80 9.17 -0.04 -4.03
CA GLN A 80 10.41 0.71 -4.22
C GLN A 80 11.56 -0.01 -3.52
N TYR A 81 12.76 0.13 -4.07
CA TYR A 81 13.94 -0.47 -3.46
C TYR A 81 14.52 0.46 -2.40
N ASP A 82 14.79 1.70 -2.78
CA ASP A 82 15.42 2.71 -1.95
C ASP A 82 14.45 3.84 -1.59
N TYR A 83 14.90 4.83 -0.85
CA TYR A 83 14.12 5.98 -0.43
C TYR A 83 14.97 7.25 -0.46
N GLY A 84 14.32 8.42 -0.40
CA GLY A 84 14.99 9.72 -0.41
C GLY A 84 14.10 10.81 -0.97
N HIS A 85 14.72 11.81 -1.56
CA HIS A 85 14.05 12.99 -2.13
C HIS A 85 14.58 13.29 -3.54
N GLY A 86 13.76 13.95 -4.33
CA GLY A 86 14.19 14.58 -5.59
C GLY A 86 14.33 13.65 -6.78
N THR A 87 13.95 12.38 -6.66
CA THR A 87 13.93 11.44 -7.77
C THR A 87 12.81 10.43 -7.61
N LYS A 88 12.55 9.64 -8.65
CA LYS A 88 11.55 8.59 -8.61
C LYS A 88 12.16 7.31 -8.04
N PHE A 89 11.62 6.83 -6.92
CA PHE A 89 11.97 5.56 -6.30
C PHE A 89 10.96 4.47 -6.60
N THR A 90 9.70 4.83 -6.87
CA THR A 90 8.63 3.88 -7.20
C THR A 90 8.99 3.08 -8.46
N ILE A 91 8.87 1.76 -8.32
CA ILE A 91 9.06 0.81 -9.42
C ILE A 91 7.68 0.28 -9.76
N TYR A 92 7.08 0.79 -10.84
CA TYR A 92 5.69 0.49 -11.18
C TYR A 92 5.40 -1.02 -11.30
N PRO A 93 6.23 -1.83 -11.99
CA PRO A 93 5.96 -3.27 -12.05
C PRO A 93 5.87 -3.94 -10.67
N ALA A 94 6.71 -3.49 -9.73
CA ALA A 94 6.70 -4.02 -8.37
C ALA A 94 5.44 -3.59 -7.60
N LEU A 95 5.08 -2.30 -7.67
CA LEU A 95 3.86 -1.79 -7.05
C LEU A 95 2.63 -2.49 -7.62
N PHE A 96 2.56 -2.63 -8.94
CA PHE A 96 1.41 -3.22 -9.62
C PHE A 96 1.27 -4.71 -9.30
N LYS A 97 2.37 -5.44 -9.24
CA LYS A 97 2.36 -6.85 -8.81
C LYS A 97 1.83 -6.99 -7.38
N GLY A 98 2.23 -6.09 -6.49
CA GLY A 98 1.73 -6.08 -5.12
C GLY A 98 0.23 -5.77 -5.05
N LEU A 99 -0.26 -4.84 -5.88
CA LEU A 99 -1.68 -4.53 -5.97
C LEU A 99 -2.48 -5.72 -6.51
N ASP A 100 -1.98 -6.42 -7.53
CA ASP A 100 -2.60 -7.65 -8.03
C ASP A 100 -2.80 -8.67 -6.90
N TYR A 101 -1.78 -8.86 -6.10
CA TYR A 101 -1.81 -9.78 -4.96
C TYR A 101 -2.86 -9.35 -3.92
N VAL A 102 -2.84 -8.08 -3.53
CA VAL A 102 -3.79 -7.55 -2.53
C VAL A 102 -5.23 -7.67 -3.02
N PHE A 103 -5.49 -7.32 -4.29
CA PHE A 103 -6.83 -7.42 -4.86
C PHE A 103 -7.30 -8.88 -4.93
N GLY A 104 -6.41 -9.80 -5.30
CA GLY A 104 -6.72 -11.22 -5.30
C GLY A 104 -7.10 -11.75 -3.92
N MET A 105 -6.38 -11.33 -2.89
CA MET A 105 -6.70 -11.70 -1.51
C MET A 105 -8.01 -11.09 -1.04
N ALA A 106 -8.27 -9.83 -1.41
CA ALA A 106 -9.52 -9.15 -1.07
C ALA A 106 -10.74 -9.83 -1.70
N GLU A 107 -10.59 -10.33 -2.94
CA GLU A 107 -11.66 -11.04 -3.65
C GLU A 107 -12.07 -12.32 -2.91
N ILE A 108 -11.11 -13.09 -2.43
CA ILE A 108 -11.38 -14.38 -1.77
C ILE A 108 -12.33 -14.22 -0.58
N ASP A 109 -12.09 -13.22 0.27
CA ASP A 109 -12.86 -13.02 1.50
C ASP A 109 -13.82 -11.82 1.41
N GLN A 110 -13.94 -11.19 0.23
CA GLN A 110 -14.80 -10.02 0.01
C GLN A 110 -14.49 -8.87 0.97
N ILE A 111 -13.21 -8.57 1.17
CA ILE A 111 -12.75 -7.55 2.11
C ILE A 111 -12.60 -6.21 1.40
N PRO A 112 -13.15 -5.10 1.95
CA PRO A 112 -12.94 -3.76 1.38
C PRO A 112 -11.46 -3.36 1.36
N VAL A 113 -11.03 -2.68 0.30
CA VAL A 113 -9.67 -2.20 0.13
C VAL A 113 -9.66 -0.67 0.12
N TYR A 114 -8.79 -0.09 0.93
CA TYR A 114 -8.60 1.35 1.05
C TYR A 114 -7.19 1.71 0.58
N ILE A 115 -7.11 2.55 -0.44
CA ILE A 115 -5.86 2.95 -1.07
C ILE A 115 -5.69 4.46 -0.87
N PRO A 116 -4.56 4.92 -0.33
CA PRO A 116 -4.33 6.36 -0.22
C PRO A 116 -4.16 6.98 -1.60
N LYS A 117 -4.84 8.09 -1.86
CA LYS A 117 -4.58 8.87 -3.08
C LYS A 117 -3.11 9.28 -3.08
N GLY A 118 -2.44 9.02 -4.19
CA GLY A 118 -1.01 9.29 -4.29
C GLY A 118 -0.11 8.14 -3.84
N LEU A 119 -0.66 6.93 -3.69
CA LEU A 119 0.14 5.73 -3.38
C LEU A 119 1.38 5.65 -4.29
N GLY A 120 2.58 5.61 -3.69
CA GLY A 120 3.85 5.58 -4.44
C GLY A 120 4.24 6.90 -5.09
N CYS A 121 3.50 7.99 -4.87
CA CYS A 121 3.62 9.26 -5.63
C CYS A 121 4.03 10.46 -4.76
N GLY A 122 4.19 10.28 -3.46
CA GLY A 122 4.73 11.31 -2.57
C GLY A 122 6.23 11.42 -2.71
N LEU A 123 6.98 11.17 -1.63
CA LEU A 123 8.45 11.19 -1.66
C LEU A 123 9.04 10.18 -2.66
N ALA A 124 8.34 9.06 -2.90
CA ALA A 124 8.76 8.05 -3.87
C ALA A 124 8.65 8.52 -5.33
N GLY A 125 7.98 9.63 -5.60
CA GLY A 125 8.03 10.34 -6.88
C GLY A 125 7.28 9.71 -8.04
N GLY A 126 6.37 8.77 -7.81
CA GLY A 126 5.56 8.19 -8.88
C GLY A 126 4.51 9.18 -9.41
N ASN A 127 3.91 8.83 -10.56
CA ASN A 127 2.83 9.58 -11.20
C ASN A 127 1.49 8.97 -10.80
N TRP A 128 0.67 9.74 -10.07
CA TRP A 128 -0.61 9.26 -9.58
C TRP A 128 -1.58 8.89 -10.70
N ASP A 129 -1.63 9.66 -11.78
CA ASP A 129 -2.53 9.35 -12.89
C ASP A 129 -2.25 7.96 -13.46
N PHE A 130 -0.98 7.59 -13.52
CA PHE A 130 -0.56 6.27 -13.99
C PHE A 130 -0.95 5.17 -13.02
N VAL A 131 -0.72 5.37 -11.73
CA VAL A 131 -1.09 4.41 -10.68
C VAL A 131 -2.62 4.25 -10.60
N GLU A 132 -3.34 5.36 -10.63
CA GLU A 132 -4.81 5.36 -10.59
C GLU A 132 -5.40 4.61 -11.79
N ALA A 133 -4.85 4.82 -12.99
CA ALA A 133 -5.29 4.11 -14.19
C ALA A 133 -5.14 2.59 -14.01
N TYR A 134 -4.02 2.16 -13.45
CA TYR A 134 -3.79 0.74 -13.18
C TYR A 134 -4.81 0.17 -12.18
N ILE A 135 -5.09 0.91 -11.11
CA ILE A 135 -6.09 0.49 -10.11
C ILE A 135 -7.46 0.30 -10.76
N LYS A 136 -7.86 1.24 -11.63
CA LYS A 136 -9.14 1.15 -12.35
C LYS A 136 -9.18 -0.03 -13.31
N ASP A 137 -8.10 -0.26 -14.05
CA ASP A 137 -8.00 -1.40 -14.96
C ASP A 137 -8.08 -2.72 -14.19
N LEU A 138 -7.39 -2.80 -13.05
CA LEU A 138 -7.40 -3.97 -12.20
C LEU A 138 -8.80 -4.25 -11.64
N ASP A 139 -9.51 -3.21 -11.19
CA ASP A 139 -10.89 -3.33 -10.75
C ASP A 139 -11.78 -3.90 -11.84
N CYS A 140 -11.61 -3.45 -13.08
CA CYS A 140 -12.32 -4.01 -14.23
C CYS A 140 -12.00 -5.49 -14.45
N MET A 141 -10.75 -5.90 -14.28
CA MET A 141 -10.34 -7.30 -14.39
C MET A 141 -11.02 -8.17 -13.34
N PHE A 142 -11.32 -7.63 -12.18
CA PHE A 142 -12.11 -8.31 -11.14
C PHE A 142 -13.62 -8.06 -11.30
N LYS A 143 -14.07 -7.62 -12.50
CA LYS A 143 -15.49 -7.40 -12.87
C LYS A 143 -16.22 -6.38 -12.00
N ASN A 144 -15.49 -5.42 -11.42
CA ASN A 144 -16.03 -4.42 -10.49
C ASN A 144 -16.74 -5.06 -9.26
N GLU A 145 -16.36 -6.26 -8.89
CA GLU A 145 -16.94 -6.97 -7.74
C GLU A 145 -16.22 -6.61 -6.42
N LEU A 146 -15.05 -5.99 -6.52
CA LEU A 146 -14.30 -5.56 -5.35
C LEU A 146 -14.82 -4.22 -4.83
N ASN A 147 -14.71 -4.03 -3.50
CA ASN A 147 -15.03 -2.77 -2.86
C ASN A 147 -13.72 -1.98 -2.67
N ILE A 148 -13.37 -1.16 -3.68
CA ILE A 148 -12.13 -0.37 -3.69
C ILE A 148 -12.48 1.08 -3.42
N THR A 149 -11.83 1.68 -2.41
CA THR A 149 -11.99 3.10 -2.07
C THR A 149 -10.63 3.78 -2.07
N ILE A 150 -10.52 4.86 -2.83
CA ILE A 150 -9.36 5.76 -2.80
C ILE A 150 -9.66 6.86 -1.80
N VAL A 151 -8.76 7.04 -0.83
CA VAL A 151 -8.92 8.00 0.26
C VAL A 151 -7.99 9.18 0.02
N GLU A 152 -8.56 10.36 -0.17
CA GLU A 152 -7.85 11.62 -0.27
C GLU A 152 -7.79 12.27 1.11
N LYS A 153 -6.57 12.56 1.59
CA LYS A 153 -6.40 13.22 2.88
C LYS A 153 -7.03 14.62 2.83
N GLU A 154 -7.86 14.93 3.82
CA GLU A 154 -8.40 16.28 3.96
C GLU A 154 -7.28 17.26 4.30
N MET A 155 -7.26 18.40 3.60
CA MET A 155 -6.38 19.51 3.90
C MET A 155 -6.98 20.27 5.08
N GLN A 156 -6.19 20.44 6.14
CA GLN A 156 -6.54 21.29 7.27
C GLN A 156 -6.07 22.72 7.02
#